data_cf4fff3d9a45c6cbe489a9c539e5c405
#
_entry.id   cf4fff3d9a45c6cbe489a9c539e5c405
#
_cell.length_a   1.000
_cell.length_b   1.000
_cell.length_c   1.000
_cell.angle_alpha   90.00
_cell.angle_beta   90.00
_cell.angle_gamma   90.00
#
_symmetry.space_group_name_H-M   'P 1'
#
loop_
_entity.id
_entity.type
_entity.pdbx_description
1 polymer ?
#
loop_
_entity_poly.entity_id
_entity_poly.type
_entity_poly.pdbx_seq_one_letter_code
_entity_poly.pdbx_strand_id
1 'polypeptide(L)'
;MKNLFTKYREIIMYLVFGVLTTVVGFGTYFLIMAGAEHLLHLPMENETSATYITVYIVAQVIQWIAAVLFAFFTNRKWVFTEADRSKGSMGRQLVLFAGSRVASFLLDLGVTYACTLLLALWITTPPVIVGVELTPGTIAKLVAAVLVIIANYVLSKLLVFRKAKSSDPEA
;
A
#
# COMPACT_ATOMS: atom_id res chain seq x y z
N MET A 1 -14.53 6.19 26.26
CA MET A 1 -14.34 5.76 24.85
C MET A 1 -14.04 6.90 23.88
N LYS A 2 -14.68 8.09 23.99
CA LYS A 2 -14.41 9.27 23.12
C LYS A 2 -12.93 9.70 23.12
N ASN A 3 -12.25 9.65 24.24
CA ASN A 3 -10.85 10.10 24.37
C ASN A 3 -9.83 9.18 23.66
N LEU A 4 -10.07 7.86 23.60
CA LEU A 4 -9.18 6.94 22.89
C LEU A 4 -9.29 7.11 21.37
N PHE A 5 -10.50 7.24 20.85
CA PHE A 5 -10.70 7.47 19.41
C PHE A 5 -10.02 8.77 18.96
N THR A 6 -10.18 9.85 19.72
CA THR A 6 -9.54 11.15 19.41
C THR A 6 -8.01 11.04 19.43
N LYS A 7 -7.45 10.29 20.40
CA LYS A 7 -6.01 10.09 20.54
C LYS A 7 -5.40 9.27 19.40
N TYR A 8 -6.10 8.23 18.94
CA TYR A 8 -5.61 7.31 17.90
C TYR A 8 -6.28 7.50 16.54
N ARG A 9 -7.06 8.58 16.37
CA ARG A 9 -7.83 8.87 15.16
C ARG A 9 -6.99 8.76 13.88
N GLU A 10 -5.79 9.32 13.89
CA GLU A 10 -4.90 9.34 12.74
C GLU A 10 -4.51 7.91 12.30
N ILE A 11 -4.13 7.05 13.26
CA ILE A 11 -3.75 5.66 13.00
C ILE A 11 -4.96 4.85 12.52
N ILE A 12 -6.10 5.00 13.19
CA ILE A 12 -7.34 4.29 12.83
C ILE A 12 -7.76 4.68 11.41
N MET A 13 -7.80 5.97 11.10
CA MET A 13 -8.15 6.45 9.75
C MET A 13 -7.14 5.99 8.70
N TYR A 14 -5.85 5.96 9.04
CA TYR A 14 -4.82 5.43 8.15
C TYR A 14 -5.08 3.95 7.80
N LEU A 15 -5.41 3.12 8.79
CA LEU A 15 -5.72 1.70 8.56
C LEU A 15 -7.01 1.53 7.74
N VAL A 16 -8.06 2.28 8.06
CA VAL A 16 -9.33 2.25 7.30
C VAL A 16 -9.10 2.61 5.83
N PHE A 17 -8.40 3.72 5.56
CA PHE A 17 -8.10 4.11 4.18
C PHE A 17 -7.08 3.18 3.51
N GLY A 18 -6.23 2.50 4.28
CA GLY A 18 -5.38 1.42 3.78
C GLY A 18 -6.20 0.26 3.21
N VAL A 19 -7.21 -0.21 3.97
CA VAL A 19 -8.15 -1.24 3.50
C VAL A 19 -8.92 -0.77 2.26
N LEU A 20 -9.46 0.45 2.28
CA LEU A 20 -10.18 1.02 1.13
C LEU A 20 -9.27 1.16 -0.11
N THR A 21 -7.99 1.49 0.08
CA THR A 21 -7.00 1.53 -1.01
C THR A 21 -6.86 0.15 -1.66
N THR A 22 -6.84 -0.91 -0.86
CA THR A 22 -6.79 -2.30 -1.37
C THR A 22 -8.05 -2.63 -2.18
N VAL A 23 -9.23 -2.24 -1.69
CA VAL A 23 -10.49 -2.42 -2.42
C VAL A 23 -10.49 -1.66 -3.76
N VAL A 24 -10.01 -0.43 -3.77
CA VAL A 24 -9.87 0.37 -5.01
C VAL A 24 -8.88 -0.30 -5.98
N GLY A 25 -7.75 -0.79 -5.49
CA GLY A 25 -6.78 -1.50 -6.31
C GLY A 25 -7.39 -2.74 -6.96
N PHE A 26 -7.92 -3.66 -6.17
CA PHE A 26 -8.58 -4.87 -6.70
C PHE A 26 -9.75 -4.55 -7.62
N GLY A 27 -10.63 -3.61 -7.22
CA GLY A 27 -11.74 -3.18 -8.04
C GLY A 27 -11.30 -2.68 -9.42
N THR A 28 -10.26 -1.84 -9.46
CA THR A 28 -9.68 -1.35 -10.72
C THR A 28 -9.11 -2.50 -11.56
N TYR A 29 -8.38 -3.42 -10.95
CA TYR A 29 -7.83 -4.59 -11.63
C TYR A 29 -8.93 -5.42 -12.29
N PHE A 30 -9.93 -5.83 -11.51
CA PHE A 30 -11.03 -6.66 -12.03
C PHE A 30 -11.86 -5.95 -13.09
N LEU A 31 -12.09 -4.63 -12.95
CA LEU A 31 -12.78 -3.86 -13.98
C LEU A 31 -12.03 -3.84 -15.32
N ILE A 32 -10.70 -3.74 -15.28
CA ILE A 32 -9.89 -3.76 -16.51
C ILE A 32 -9.90 -5.15 -17.12
N MET A 33 -9.71 -6.21 -16.33
CA MET A 33 -9.72 -7.58 -16.83
C MET A 33 -11.08 -7.93 -17.45
N ALA A 34 -12.18 -7.65 -16.74
CA ALA A 34 -13.53 -7.85 -17.25
C ALA A 34 -13.84 -6.97 -18.47
N GLY A 35 -13.37 -5.73 -18.50
CA GLY A 35 -13.51 -4.85 -19.66
C GLY A 35 -12.78 -5.37 -20.89
N ALA A 36 -11.59 -5.93 -20.72
CA ALA A 36 -10.85 -6.56 -21.83
C ALA A 36 -11.60 -7.77 -22.41
N GLU A 37 -12.16 -8.60 -21.55
CA GLU A 37 -12.91 -9.78 -21.95
C GLU A 37 -14.27 -9.43 -22.58
N HIS A 38 -15.11 -8.65 -21.88
CA HIS A 38 -16.51 -8.46 -22.25
C HIS A 38 -16.76 -7.26 -23.17
N LEU A 39 -15.96 -6.19 -23.09
CA LEU A 39 -16.15 -4.99 -23.91
C LEU A 39 -15.26 -4.99 -25.14
N LEU A 40 -14.02 -5.46 -25.02
CA LEU A 40 -13.07 -5.49 -26.13
C LEU A 40 -13.00 -6.87 -26.81
N HIS A 41 -13.72 -7.85 -26.28
CA HIS A 41 -13.76 -9.24 -26.79
C HIS A 41 -12.36 -9.84 -26.99
N LEU A 42 -11.44 -9.52 -26.10
CA LEU A 42 -10.08 -10.08 -26.16
C LEU A 42 -10.07 -11.52 -25.62
N PRO A 43 -9.28 -12.41 -26.23
CA PRO A 43 -9.18 -13.80 -25.79
C PRO A 43 -8.40 -13.87 -24.46
N MET A 44 -9.13 -13.96 -23.35
CA MET A 44 -8.57 -13.99 -21.99
C MET A 44 -8.52 -15.40 -21.39
N GLU A 45 -8.96 -16.44 -22.11
CA GLU A 45 -9.02 -17.82 -21.62
C GLU A 45 -7.65 -18.46 -21.42
N ASN A 46 -6.66 -18.05 -22.21
CA ASN A 46 -5.30 -18.58 -22.09
C ASN A 46 -4.38 -17.59 -21.36
N GLU A 47 -4.10 -17.86 -20.08
CA GLU A 47 -3.27 -17.02 -19.22
C GLU A 47 -1.81 -16.91 -19.68
N THR A 48 -1.33 -17.81 -20.55
CA THR A 48 0.02 -17.75 -21.11
C THR A 48 0.07 -17.01 -22.46
N SER A 49 -1.06 -16.58 -22.99
CA SER A 49 -1.12 -15.82 -24.24
C SER A 49 -0.51 -14.44 -24.10
N ALA A 50 0.11 -13.92 -25.17
CA ALA A 50 0.67 -12.57 -25.19
C ALA A 50 -0.42 -11.50 -24.92
N THR A 51 -1.65 -11.73 -25.38
CA THR A 51 -2.78 -10.85 -25.13
C THR A 51 -3.13 -10.78 -23.64
N TYR A 52 -3.29 -11.93 -22.97
CA TYR A 52 -3.56 -11.99 -21.54
C TYR A 52 -2.45 -11.30 -20.73
N ILE A 53 -1.17 -11.65 -20.98
CA ILE A 53 -0.02 -11.09 -20.29
C ILE A 53 0.04 -9.56 -20.47
N THR A 54 -0.24 -9.06 -21.67
CA THR A 54 -0.25 -7.61 -21.93
C THR A 54 -1.37 -6.92 -21.14
N VAL A 55 -2.60 -7.43 -21.19
CA VAL A 55 -3.72 -6.88 -20.42
C VAL A 55 -3.46 -6.95 -18.92
N TYR A 56 -2.93 -8.06 -18.44
CA TYR A 56 -2.55 -8.25 -17.04
C TYR A 56 -1.54 -7.19 -16.57
N ILE A 57 -0.46 -6.96 -17.34
CA ILE A 57 0.56 -5.94 -16.99
C ILE A 57 -0.06 -4.54 -16.98
N VAL A 58 -0.87 -4.21 -17.98
CA VAL A 58 -1.58 -2.91 -18.05
C VAL A 58 -2.53 -2.76 -16.86
N ALA A 59 -3.30 -3.79 -16.53
CA ALA A 59 -4.19 -3.79 -15.38
C ALA A 59 -3.41 -3.57 -14.06
N GLN A 60 -2.26 -4.24 -13.90
CA GLN A 60 -1.41 -4.08 -12.73
C GLN A 60 -0.85 -2.65 -12.58
N VAL A 61 -0.43 -2.03 -13.67
CA VAL A 61 0.09 -0.65 -13.64
C VAL A 61 -1.04 0.34 -13.30
N ILE A 62 -2.19 0.22 -13.97
CA ILE A 62 -3.31 1.15 -13.77
C ILE A 62 -3.89 1.00 -12.36
N GLN A 63 -4.09 -0.24 -11.87
CA GLN A 63 -4.56 -0.47 -10.50
C GLN A 63 -3.61 0.13 -9.46
N TRP A 64 -2.29 -0.01 -9.66
CA TRP A 64 -1.30 0.56 -8.76
C TRP A 64 -1.39 2.09 -8.73
N ILE A 65 -1.49 2.73 -9.90
CA ILE A 65 -1.67 4.19 -10.01
C ILE A 65 -2.95 4.62 -9.30
N ALA A 66 -4.09 3.95 -9.56
CA ALA A 66 -5.37 4.26 -8.94
C ALA A 66 -5.30 4.12 -7.41
N ALA A 67 -4.70 3.04 -6.91
CA ALA A 67 -4.50 2.81 -5.49
C ALA A 67 -3.61 3.88 -4.84
N VAL A 68 -2.49 4.24 -5.47
CA VAL A 68 -1.58 5.28 -4.96
C VAL A 68 -2.27 6.65 -4.94
N LEU A 69 -2.98 7.02 -5.99
CA LEU A 69 -3.71 8.28 -6.04
C LEU A 69 -4.82 8.32 -4.99
N PHE A 70 -5.63 7.28 -4.89
CA PHE A 70 -6.67 7.19 -3.86
C PHE A 70 -6.07 7.30 -2.45
N ALA A 71 -5.02 6.53 -2.16
CA ALA A 71 -4.34 6.59 -0.87
C ALA A 71 -3.75 7.99 -0.59
N PHE A 72 -3.13 8.63 -1.58
CA PHE A 72 -2.59 9.97 -1.43
C PHE A 72 -3.67 10.99 -1.06
N PHE A 73 -4.75 11.06 -1.83
CA PHE A 73 -5.82 12.04 -1.60
C PHE A 73 -6.54 11.80 -0.27
N THR A 74 -6.83 10.54 0.07
CA THR A 74 -7.51 10.20 1.33
C THR A 74 -6.63 10.48 2.53
N ASN A 75 -5.36 10.10 2.48
CA ASN A 75 -4.41 10.37 3.54
C ASN A 75 -4.20 11.87 3.75
N ARG A 76 -4.03 12.65 2.67
CA ARG A 76 -3.86 14.09 2.74
C ARG A 76 -5.10 14.81 3.29
N LYS A 77 -6.30 14.34 2.93
CA LYS A 77 -7.57 15.00 3.30
C LYS A 77 -8.06 14.60 4.69
N TRP A 78 -8.01 13.32 5.04
CA TRP A 78 -8.70 12.80 6.22
C TRP A 78 -7.77 12.21 7.29
N VAL A 79 -6.59 11.75 6.94
CA VAL A 79 -5.63 11.19 7.89
C VAL A 79 -4.74 12.30 8.43
N PHE A 80 -3.92 12.90 7.58
CA PHE A 80 -2.94 13.92 7.94
C PHE A 80 -3.52 15.33 7.74
N THR A 81 -4.48 15.72 8.58
CA THR A 81 -5.22 16.98 8.42
C THR A 81 -4.38 18.24 8.61
N GLU A 82 -3.24 18.11 9.28
CA GLU A 82 -2.28 19.20 9.54
C GLU A 82 -1.18 19.33 8.46
N ALA A 83 -1.27 18.53 7.38
CA ALA A 83 -0.32 18.59 6.28
C ALA A 83 -0.28 19.97 5.63
N ASP A 84 0.91 20.38 5.17
CA ASP A 84 1.08 21.59 4.39
C ASP A 84 0.17 21.58 3.14
N ARG A 85 -0.65 22.63 3.01
CA ARG A 85 -1.61 22.81 1.90
C ARG A 85 -1.28 23.99 1.01
N SER A 86 -0.07 24.55 1.12
CA SER A 86 0.39 25.64 0.28
C SER A 86 0.33 25.28 -1.23
N LYS A 87 0.24 26.30 -2.05
CA LYS A 87 0.28 26.15 -3.52
C LYS A 87 1.64 25.57 -3.90
N GLY A 88 1.65 24.46 -4.65
CA GLY A 88 2.88 23.75 -5.04
C GLY A 88 3.30 22.58 -4.12
N SER A 89 2.81 22.52 -2.89
CA SER A 89 3.13 21.40 -1.98
C SER A 89 2.58 20.06 -2.46
N MET A 90 1.46 20.07 -3.17
CA MET A 90 0.73 18.86 -3.58
C MET A 90 1.54 17.96 -4.53
N GLY A 91 2.15 18.53 -5.56
CA GLY A 91 2.97 17.76 -6.51
C GLY A 91 4.17 17.12 -5.85
N ARG A 92 4.90 17.88 -5.01
CA ARG A 92 6.02 17.38 -4.22
C ARG A 92 5.57 16.26 -3.26
N GLN A 93 4.46 16.45 -2.57
CA GLN A 93 3.90 15.44 -1.66
C GLN A 93 3.51 14.17 -2.41
N LEU A 94 2.91 14.28 -3.61
CA LEU A 94 2.54 13.13 -4.43
C LEU A 94 3.77 12.33 -4.86
N VAL A 95 4.83 13.00 -5.34
CA VAL A 95 6.08 12.33 -5.74
C VAL A 95 6.73 11.64 -4.54
N LEU A 96 6.82 12.32 -3.39
CA LEU A 96 7.36 11.72 -2.16
C LEU A 96 6.50 10.55 -1.68
N PHE A 97 5.19 10.65 -1.81
CA PHE A 97 4.27 9.58 -1.43
C PHE A 97 4.45 8.35 -2.33
N ALA A 98 4.45 8.53 -3.64
CA ALA A 98 4.71 7.44 -4.60
C ALA A 98 6.10 6.81 -4.36
N GLY A 99 7.13 7.62 -4.19
CA GLY A 99 8.48 7.16 -3.87
C GLY A 99 8.54 6.36 -2.55
N SER A 100 7.81 6.81 -1.52
CA SER A 100 7.73 6.07 -0.26
C SER A 100 7.07 4.69 -0.43
N ARG A 101 6.09 4.54 -1.35
CA ARG A 101 5.47 3.24 -1.66
C ARG A 101 6.44 2.29 -2.36
N VAL A 102 7.25 2.81 -3.29
CA VAL A 102 8.32 2.02 -3.91
C VAL A 102 9.37 1.59 -2.87
N ALA A 103 9.80 2.51 -2.01
CA ALA A 103 10.74 2.17 -0.93
C ALA A 103 10.18 1.10 0.03
N SER A 104 8.89 1.20 0.39
CA SER A 104 8.23 0.19 1.24
C SER A 104 8.09 -1.16 0.55
N PHE A 105 7.92 -1.19 -0.77
CA PHE A 105 7.91 -2.43 -1.54
C PHE A 105 9.29 -3.10 -1.51
N LEU A 106 10.37 -2.35 -1.66
CA LEU A 106 11.74 -2.88 -1.54
C LEU A 106 12.01 -3.39 -0.12
N LEU A 107 11.51 -2.68 0.89
CA LEU A 107 11.58 -3.12 2.30
C LEU A 107 10.83 -4.46 2.48
N ASP A 108 9.62 -4.58 1.93
CA ASP A 108 8.83 -5.83 1.98
C ASP A 108 9.60 -7.01 1.39
N LEU A 109 10.18 -6.82 0.20
CA LEU A 109 10.99 -7.86 -0.45
C LEU A 109 12.20 -8.25 0.41
N GLY A 110 12.96 -7.26 0.88
CA GLY A 110 14.17 -7.50 1.69
C GLY A 110 13.85 -8.20 3.01
N VAL A 111 12.85 -7.73 3.74
CA VAL A 111 12.43 -8.31 5.02
C VAL A 111 11.87 -9.73 4.81
N THR A 112 10.99 -9.91 3.83
CA THR A 112 10.41 -11.23 3.55
C THR A 112 11.51 -12.23 3.21
N TYR A 113 12.45 -11.87 2.33
CA TYR A 113 13.55 -12.75 1.95
C TYR A 113 14.45 -13.08 3.14
N ALA A 114 14.93 -12.07 3.86
CA ALA A 114 15.83 -12.26 5.01
C ALA A 114 15.17 -13.09 6.11
N CYS A 115 13.93 -12.78 6.48
CA CYS A 115 13.18 -13.53 7.50
C CYS A 115 12.91 -14.97 7.04
N THR A 116 12.60 -15.21 5.76
CA THR A 116 12.39 -16.58 5.24
C THR A 116 13.64 -17.41 5.39
N LEU A 117 14.81 -16.88 5.03
CA LEU A 117 16.07 -17.59 5.17
C LEU A 117 16.40 -17.90 6.64
N LEU A 118 16.22 -16.93 7.54
CA LEU A 118 16.47 -17.12 8.97
C LEU A 118 15.51 -18.13 9.60
N LEU A 119 14.21 -18.04 9.29
CA LEU A 119 13.20 -18.95 9.83
C LEU A 119 13.34 -20.37 9.28
N ALA A 120 13.79 -20.54 8.04
CA ALA A 120 14.03 -21.87 7.45
C ALA A 120 15.11 -22.67 8.18
N LEU A 121 16.02 -21.99 8.90
CA LEU A 121 17.03 -22.66 9.74
C LEU A 121 16.42 -23.29 11.00
N TRP A 122 15.27 -22.80 11.46
CA TRP A 122 14.64 -23.20 12.73
C TRP A 122 13.35 -23.99 12.50
N ILE A 123 12.61 -23.73 11.45
CA ILE A 123 11.31 -24.35 11.15
C ILE A 123 11.51 -25.38 10.05
N THR A 124 11.82 -26.61 10.44
CA THR A 124 11.98 -27.76 9.52
C THR A 124 10.65 -28.45 9.21
N THR A 125 9.69 -28.39 10.14
CA THR A 125 8.34 -28.94 9.99
C THR A 125 7.32 -27.83 10.27
N PRO A 126 6.72 -27.20 9.22
CA PRO A 126 5.79 -26.11 9.42
C PRO A 126 4.52 -26.57 10.15
N PRO A 127 4.08 -25.85 11.20
CA PRO A 127 2.80 -26.17 11.87
C PRO A 127 1.62 -25.80 10.97
N VAL A 128 0.55 -26.59 11.06
CA VAL A 128 -0.72 -26.32 10.38
C VAL A 128 -1.69 -25.72 11.38
N ILE A 129 -2.19 -24.50 11.11
CA ILE A 129 -3.19 -23.80 11.94
C ILE A 129 -4.41 -23.51 11.08
N VAL A 130 -5.59 -24.03 11.51
CA VAL A 130 -6.87 -23.86 10.79
C VAL A 130 -6.75 -24.24 9.29
N GLY A 131 -6.02 -25.35 8.99
CA GLY A 131 -5.83 -25.81 7.62
C GLY A 131 -4.82 -25.01 6.78
N VAL A 132 -4.15 -24.01 7.36
CA VAL A 132 -3.10 -23.21 6.71
C VAL A 132 -1.74 -23.64 7.24
N GLU A 133 -0.85 -24.03 6.34
CA GLU A 133 0.53 -24.37 6.66
C GLU A 133 1.35 -23.09 6.88
N LEU A 134 1.87 -22.91 8.10
CA LEU A 134 2.70 -21.76 8.45
C LEU A 134 4.17 -22.00 8.04
N THR A 135 4.42 -21.95 6.75
CA THR A 135 5.79 -22.05 6.22
C THR A 135 6.65 -20.86 6.69
N PRO A 136 8.00 -20.99 6.69
CA PRO A 136 8.89 -19.85 6.94
C PRO A 136 8.55 -18.63 6.11
N GLY A 137 8.21 -18.81 4.82
CA GLY A 137 7.80 -17.73 3.93
C GLY A 137 6.48 -17.07 4.34
N THR A 138 5.49 -17.87 4.78
CA THR A 138 4.20 -17.32 5.27
C THR A 138 4.41 -16.44 6.49
N ILE A 139 5.19 -16.92 7.46
CA ILE A 139 5.49 -16.15 8.69
C ILE A 139 6.28 -14.89 8.35
N ALA A 140 7.32 -15.02 7.51
CA ALA A 140 8.12 -13.89 7.05
C ALA A 140 7.25 -12.81 6.37
N LYS A 141 6.30 -13.22 5.54
CA LYS A 141 5.36 -12.30 4.86
C LYS A 141 4.44 -11.56 5.83
N LEU A 142 3.95 -12.23 6.85
CA LEU A 142 3.13 -11.59 7.89
C LEU A 142 3.94 -10.55 8.68
N VAL A 143 5.18 -10.89 9.06
CA VAL A 143 6.09 -9.95 9.74
C VAL A 143 6.40 -8.75 8.84
N ALA A 144 6.76 -9.00 7.57
CA ALA A 144 7.02 -7.93 6.61
C ALA A 144 5.81 -7.01 6.41
N ALA A 145 4.60 -7.57 6.31
CA ALA A 145 3.37 -6.78 6.15
C ALA A 145 3.17 -5.80 7.31
N VAL A 146 3.37 -6.23 8.55
CA VAL A 146 3.27 -5.35 9.74
C VAL A 146 4.31 -4.23 9.67
N LEU A 147 5.57 -4.57 9.38
CA LEU A 147 6.66 -3.59 9.28
C LEU A 147 6.42 -2.58 8.15
N VAL A 148 5.91 -3.03 7.01
CA VAL A 148 5.56 -2.17 5.87
C VAL A 148 4.42 -1.21 6.22
N ILE A 149 3.39 -1.66 6.94
CA ILE A 149 2.31 -0.78 7.40
C ILE A 149 2.87 0.33 8.30
N ILE A 150 3.73 -0.03 9.25
CA ILE A 150 4.37 0.93 10.17
C ILE A 150 5.27 1.89 9.38
N ALA A 151 6.13 1.38 8.51
CA ALA A 151 7.02 2.18 7.68
C ALA A 151 6.24 3.16 6.80
N ASN A 152 5.20 2.70 6.13
CA ASN A 152 4.33 3.54 5.30
C ASN A 152 3.66 4.67 6.10
N TYR A 153 3.18 4.38 7.30
CA TYR A 153 2.60 5.39 8.19
C TYR A 153 3.67 6.43 8.58
N VAL A 154 4.84 5.99 9.05
CA VAL A 154 5.94 6.86 9.49
C VAL A 154 6.45 7.72 8.34
N LEU A 155 6.71 7.13 7.17
CA LEU A 155 7.17 7.86 5.99
C LEU A 155 6.13 8.88 5.51
N SER A 156 4.85 8.50 5.51
CA SER A 156 3.76 9.42 5.15
C SER A 156 3.70 10.60 6.11
N LYS A 157 3.78 10.35 7.41
CA LYS A 157 3.70 11.39 8.44
C LYS A 157 4.91 12.32 8.47
N LEU A 158 6.12 11.76 8.43
CA LEU A 158 7.36 12.50 8.64
C LEU A 158 7.95 13.11 7.38
N LEU A 159 7.78 12.48 6.22
CA LEU A 159 8.38 12.94 4.97
C LEU A 159 7.38 13.58 4.04
N VAL A 160 6.21 12.98 3.87
CA VAL A 160 5.24 13.40 2.86
C VAL A 160 4.35 14.53 3.39
N PHE A 161 3.63 14.29 4.47
CA PHE A 161 2.60 15.17 5.01
C PHE A 161 3.11 15.95 6.23
N ARG A 162 4.26 16.60 6.09
CA ARG A 162 4.78 17.48 7.13
C ARG A 162 3.82 18.62 7.41
N LYS A 163 3.76 19.05 8.68
CA LYS A 163 3.05 20.26 9.10
C LYS A 163 3.61 21.46 8.36
N ALA A 164 2.75 22.42 8.02
CA ALA A 164 3.18 23.74 7.59
C ALA A 164 4.09 24.34 8.66
N LYS A 165 5.23 24.87 8.25
CA LYS A 165 6.11 25.62 9.18
C LYS A 165 5.31 26.83 9.62
N SER A 166 5.01 26.97 10.92
CA SER A 166 4.47 28.21 11.44
C SER A 166 5.49 29.30 11.10
N SER A 167 5.09 30.25 10.25
CA SER A 167 5.79 31.51 10.16
C SER A 167 5.46 32.24 11.48
N ASP A 168 6.33 32.12 12.48
CA ASP A 168 6.31 33.02 13.62
C ASP A 168 6.53 34.44 13.05
N PRO A 169 5.61 35.35 13.23
CA PRO A 169 5.89 36.75 12.99
C PRO A 169 6.60 37.31 14.23
N GLU A 170 7.90 36.99 14.38
CA GLU A 170 8.77 37.76 15.24
C GLU A 170 9.69 38.61 14.36
N ALA A 171 9.27 39.85 14.13
CA ALA A 171 10.10 41.05 14.06
C ALA A 171 9.19 42.27 14.16
#